data_b92a241cbce4db4cc4da3d5bc6b0cc70
#
_entry.id   b92a241cbce4db4cc4da3d5bc6b0cc70
#
_cell.length_a   1.000
_cell.length_b   1.000
_cell.length_c   1.000
_cell.angle_alpha   90.00
_cell.angle_beta   90.00
_cell.angle_gamma   90.00
#
_symmetry.space_group_name_H-M   'P 1'
#
loop_
_entity.id
_entity.type
_entity.pdbx_description
1 polymer ?
#
loop_
_entity_poly.entity_id
_entity_poly.type
_entity_poly.pdbx_seq_one_letter_code
_entity_poly.pdbx_strand_id
1 'polypeptide(L)'
;MERIERRLTVPAELAGRRLDQAAALLLPEFSRSRLKTWIDAGRLTLGGQSARARTRLAGGEELALVTELEAAIEVAPEPIPLVVVHEDSALLVIDKPVGLVVHPGAGNRSGTLQNALLHRYPELATLPRAGLVHRLDKDTSGLLLVARTLASQKTLAAALERRHIKRTYQAICQGRLTGGGSIDAPIGRHPRERTRMGVVDGGREARTRYRVLERFRAHTLCEIELETGRTHQIRVHMAHIRAPLVGDPVYGGRPRLPPRPSDELRSALQGFRRQALHAVRLGLEHPTSGEALQFTSALAPDLRALLDVLRADAKAAR
;
A
#
# COMPACT_ATOMS: atom_id res chain seq x y z
N MET A 1 22.98 6.24 20.79
CA MET A 1 22.17 4.99 20.84
C MET A 1 21.67 4.87 22.26
N GLU A 2 20.36 4.77 22.46
CA GLU A 2 19.76 4.62 23.79
C GLU A 2 19.66 3.12 24.09
N ARG A 3 20.32 2.68 25.19
CA ARG A 3 20.22 1.29 25.65
C ARG A 3 18.91 1.14 26.42
N ILE A 4 18.07 0.21 25.96
CA ILE A 4 16.84 -0.19 26.65
C ILE A 4 17.07 -1.51 27.34
N GLU A 5 16.72 -1.56 28.61
CA GLU A 5 16.63 -2.78 29.41
C GLU A 5 15.25 -2.82 30.06
N ARG A 6 14.49 -3.90 29.82
CA ARG A 6 13.19 -4.16 30.46
C ARG A 6 13.17 -5.59 30.95
N ARG A 7 12.72 -5.81 32.17
CA ARG A 7 12.48 -7.15 32.73
C ARG A 7 11.05 -7.16 33.29
N LEU A 8 10.28 -8.12 32.83
CA LEU A 8 8.86 -8.26 33.17
C LEU A 8 8.56 -9.73 33.42
N THR A 9 7.70 -10.01 34.40
CA THR A 9 7.17 -11.36 34.58
C THR A 9 5.94 -11.51 33.70
N VAL A 10 5.83 -12.60 32.98
CA VAL A 10 4.66 -12.94 32.15
C VAL A 10 3.48 -13.26 33.08
N PRO A 11 2.40 -12.46 33.04
CA PRO A 11 1.20 -12.76 33.83
C PRO A 11 0.58 -14.11 33.48
N ALA A 12 -0.02 -14.78 34.47
CA ALA A 12 -0.66 -16.09 34.28
C ALA A 12 -1.77 -16.07 33.21
N GLU A 13 -2.46 -14.95 33.05
CA GLU A 13 -3.53 -14.77 32.06
C GLU A 13 -3.00 -14.82 30.60
N LEU A 14 -1.71 -14.68 30.41
CA LEU A 14 -1.08 -14.78 29.09
C LEU A 14 -0.56 -16.20 28.80
N ALA A 15 -0.76 -17.17 29.68
CA ALA A 15 -0.46 -18.57 29.44
C ALA A 15 -1.14 -19.09 28.16
N GLY A 16 -0.42 -19.88 27.38
CA GLY A 16 -0.88 -20.39 26.09
C GLY A 16 -0.80 -19.40 24.92
N ARG A 17 -0.59 -18.10 25.17
CA ARG A 17 -0.36 -17.12 24.11
C ARG A 17 1.04 -17.28 23.52
N ARG A 18 1.17 -16.79 22.28
CA ARG A 18 2.48 -16.75 21.61
C ARG A 18 3.31 -15.60 22.18
N LEU A 19 4.61 -15.83 22.28
CA LEU A 19 5.58 -14.85 22.79
C LEU A 19 5.47 -13.49 22.07
N ASP A 20 5.36 -13.47 20.73
CA ASP A 20 5.24 -12.23 19.97
C ASP A 20 3.94 -11.45 20.25
N GLN A 21 2.89 -12.13 20.64
CA GLN A 21 1.59 -11.53 21.00
C GLN A 21 1.61 -10.98 22.43
N ALA A 22 2.13 -11.78 23.36
CA ALA A 22 2.24 -11.39 24.76
C ALA A 22 3.23 -10.24 24.96
N ALA A 23 4.38 -10.29 24.30
CA ALA A 23 5.36 -9.19 24.31
C ALA A 23 4.74 -7.86 23.83
N ALA A 24 3.86 -7.88 22.80
CA ALA A 24 3.19 -6.67 22.34
C ALA A 24 2.14 -6.11 23.32
N LEU A 25 1.63 -6.92 24.23
CA LEU A 25 0.75 -6.48 25.31
C LEU A 25 1.55 -5.92 26.49
N LEU A 26 2.69 -6.53 26.80
CA LEU A 26 3.55 -6.19 27.93
C LEU A 26 4.45 -4.99 27.67
N LEU A 27 4.78 -4.74 26.41
CA LEU A 27 5.65 -3.65 25.93
C LEU A 27 4.92 -2.84 24.84
N PRO A 28 3.82 -2.14 25.20
CA PRO A 28 2.95 -1.47 24.24
C PRO A 28 3.61 -0.29 23.50
N GLU A 29 4.74 0.22 24.01
CA GLU A 29 5.57 1.25 23.39
C GLU A 29 6.25 0.75 22.10
N PHE A 30 6.35 -0.59 21.88
CA PHE A 30 6.98 -1.16 20.71
C PHE A 30 5.98 -1.90 19.80
N SER A 31 6.14 -1.75 18.50
CA SER A 31 5.32 -2.50 17.56
C SER A 31 5.61 -4.00 17.62
N ARG A 32 4.58 -4.84 17.44
CA ARG A 32 4.73 -6.31 17.40
C ARG A 32 5.79 -6.77 16.38
N SER A 33 5.92 -6.08 15.25
CA SER A 33 6.95 -6.38 14.25
C SER A 33 8.35 -6.15 14.77
N ARG A 34 8.58 -5.05 15.52
CA ARG A 34 9.85 -4.73 16.15
C ARG A 34 10.19 -5.76 17.23
N LEU A 35 9.23 -6.08 18.10
CA LEU A 35 9.39 -7.11 19.12
C LEU A 35 9.73 -8.47 18.52
N LYS A 36 9.04 -8.86 17.43
CA LYS A 36 9.39 -10.09 16.69
C LYS A 36 10.82 -10.07 16.18
N THR A 37 11.29 -8.97 15.62
CA THR A 37 12.67 -8.84 15.16
C THR A 37 13.67 -9.00 16.32
N TRP A 38 13.38 -8.45 17.49
CA TRP A 38 14.21 -8.57 18.67
C TRP A 38 14.20 -9.99 19.27
N ILE A 39 13.05 -10.69 19.22
CA ILE A 39 12.96 -12.11 19.58
C ILE A 39 13.85 -12.93 18.64
N ASP A 40 13.68 -12.76 17.33
CA ASP A 40 14.43 -13.52 16.31
C ASP A 40 15.94 -13.20 16.36
N ALA A 41 16.34 -12.03 16.86
CA ALA A 41 17.73 -11.61 17.07
C ALA A 41 18.28 -11.97 18.48
N GLY A 42 17.48 -12.62 19.35
CA GLY A 42 17.88 -12.95 20.71
C GLY A 42 18.02 -11.77 21.67
N ARG A 43 17.55 -10.59 21.29
CA ARG A 43 17.56 -9.38 22.14
C ARG A 43 16.40 -9.37 23.14
N LEU A 44 15.32 -10.09 22.85
CA LEU A 44 14.23 -10.37 23.76
C LEU A 44 14.24 -11.87 24.07
N THR A 45 14.47 -12.17 25.35
CA THR A 45 14.65 -13.53 25.87
C THR A 45 13.50 -13.93 26.79
N LEU A 46 13.29 -15.22 26.95
CA LEU A 46 12.31 -15.82 27.85
C LEU A 46 13.04 -16.74 28.84
N GLY A 47 12.97 -16.46 30.14
CA GLY A 47 13.73 -17.20 31.15
C GLY A 47 15.25 -17.15 30.93
N GLY A 48 15.77 -16.04 30.41
CA GLY A 48 17.18 -15.86 30.09
C GLY A 48 17.66 -16.56 28.81
N GLN A 49 16.78 -17.24 28.06
CA GLN A 49 17.12 -17.97 26.85
C GLN A 49 16.45 -17.37 25.61
N SER A 50 17.11 -17.50 24.45
CA SER A 50 16.52 -17.14 23.17
C SER A 50 15.34 -18.07 22.85
N ALA A 51 14.22 -17.49 22.43
CA ALA A 51 13.01 -18.21 22.09
C ALA A 51 12.52 -17.83 20.67
N ARG A 52 11.62 -18.62 20.11
CA ARG A 52 10.99 -18.29 18.82
C ARG A 52 9.75 -17.41 19.05
N ALA A 53 9.44 -16.49 18.15
CA ALA A 53 8.26 -15.63 18.23
C ALA A 53 6.93 -16.42 18.40
N ARG A 54 6.89 -17.67 17.96
CA ARG A 54 5.72 -18.55 18.08
C ARG A 54 5.71 -19.40 19.35
N THR A 55 6.74 -19.33 20.21
CA THR A 55 6.79 -20.05 21.49
C THR A 55 5.56 -19.73 22.31
N ARG A 56 4.92 -20.75 22.88
CA ARG A 56 3.79 -20.58 23.78
C ARG A 56 4.30 -20.40 25.20
N LEU A 57 3.72 -19.44 25.89
CA LEU A 57 4.10 -19.09 27.26
C LEU A 57 3.39 -20.02 28.25
N ALA A 58 4.04 -20.32 29.37
CA ALA A 58 3.46 -21.07 30.48
C ALA A 58 2.81 -20.16 31.54
N GLY A 59 3.24 -18.88 31.60
CA GLY A 59 2.91 -17.94 32.65
C GLY A 59 3.91 -18.01 33.80
N GLY A 60 4.34 -16.85 34.31
CA GLY A 60 5.36 -16.74 35.36
C GLY A 60 6.81 -16.67 34.87
N GLU A 61 7.07 -16.85 33.57
CA GLU A 61 8.43 -16.73 33.04
C GLU A 61 8.90 -15.26 33.03
N GLU A 62 10.19 -15.04 33.18
CA GLU A 62 10.81 -13.73 32.99
C GLU A 62 10.94 -13.43 31.48
N LEU A 63 10.40 -12.29 31.06
CA LEU A 63 10.63 -11.69 29.75
C LEU A 63 11.67 -10.58 29.91
N ALA A 64 12.83 -10.73 29.32
CA ALA A 64 13.91 -9.73 29.37
C ALA A 64 14.20 -9.18 27.97
N LEU A 65 14.12 -7.86 27.82
CA LEU A 65 14.53 -7.13 26.62
C LEU A 65 15.80 -6.35 26.92
N VAL A 66 16.88 -6.67 26.22
CA VAL A 66 18.11 -5.89 26.22
C VAL A 66 18.46 -5.54 24.78
N THR A 67 18.32 -4.27 24.44
CA THR A 67 18.58 -3.81 23.07
C THR A 67 19.08 -2.37 23.07
N GLU A 68 19.81 -2.01 22.04
CA GLU A 68 20.05 -0.62 21.72
C GLU A 68 18.98 -0.19 20.72
N LEU A 69 18.27 0.90 21.05
CA LEU A 69 17.47 1.55 20.02
C LEU A 69 18.44 2.12 18.98
N GLU A 70 18.51 1.46 17.82
CA GLU A 70 18.87 2.23 16.63
C GLU A 70 17.90 3.41 16.61
N ALA A 71 18.43 4.63 16.58
CA ALA A 71 17.62 5.81 16.44
C ALA A 71 16.57 5.50 15.35
N ALA A 72 15.30 5.61 15.70
CA ALA A 72 14.24 5.50 14.69
C ALA A 72 14.71 6.37 13.54
N ILE A 73 14.72 5.87 12.30
CA ILE A 73 15.12 6.68 11.14
C ILE A 73 14.24 7.91 11.25
N GLU A 74 14.83 8.97 11.77
CA GLU A 74 14.13 10.24 11.95
C GLU A 74 13.84 10.70 10.54
N VAL A 75 12.55 10.66 10.18
CA VAL A 75 12.12 11.03 8.84
C VAL A 75 12.23 12.54 8.75
N ALA A 76 13.34 13.02 8.20
CA ALA A 76 13.59 14.44 8.08
C ALA A 76 12.54 15.12 7.19
N PRO A 77 12.04 16.30 7.54
CA PRO A 77 11.19 17.11 6.66
C PRO A 77 11.93 17.49 5.37
N GLU A 78 11.27 17.37 4.21
CA GLU A 78 11.83 17.74 2.91
C GLU A 78 10.83 18.59 2.10
N PRO A 79 11.28 19.65 1.40
CA PRO A 79 10.41 20.57 0.64
C PRO A 79 9.98 19.98 -0.70
N ILE A 80 9.28 18.85 -0.66
CA ILE A 80 8.74 18.18 -1.85
C ILE A 80 7.33 18.74 -2.12
N PRO A 81 7.03 19.22 -3.33
CA PRO A 81 5.71 19.76 -3.65
C PRO A 81 4.59 18.73 -3.48
N LEU A 82 3.49 19.14 -2.84
CA LEU A 82 2.29 18.34 -2.65
C LEU A 82 1.08 19.00 -3.30
N VAL A 83 0.32 18.23 -4.06
CA VAL A 83 -1.00 18.63 -4.56
C VAL A 83 -2.04 18.20 -3.54
N VAL A 84 -2.58 19.16 -2.80
CA VAL A 84 -3.62 18.94 -1.78
C VAL A 84 -4.98 19.13 -2.44
N VAL A 85 -5.81 18.10 -2.45
CA VAL A 85 -7.16 18.09 -3.02
C VAL A 85 -8.18 18.55 -1.97
N HIS A 86 -7.94 18.19 -0.72
CA HIS A 86 -8.77 18.60 0.42
C HIS A 86 -7.92 18.70 1.68
N GLU A 87 -8.26 19.67 2.51
CA GLU A 87 -7.63 19.91 3.80
C GLU A 87 -8.65 20.43 4.80
N ASP A 88 -8.73 19.77 5.96
CA ASP A 88 -9.45 20.26 7.14
C ASP A 88 -8.69 19.92 8.43
N SER A 89 -9.30 20.09 9.60
CA SER A 89 -8.67 19.82 10.90
C SER A 89 -8.47 18.32 11.17
N ALA A 90 -9.16 17.43 10.47
CA ALA A 90 -9.19 15.99 10.73
C ALA A 90 -8.40 15.18 9.71
N LEU A 91 -8.40 15.58 8.43
CA LEU A 91 -7.80 14.83 7.34
C LEU A 91 -7.25 15.72 6.21
N LEU A 92 -6.35 15.12 5.41
CA LEU A 92 -5.90 15.63 4.12
C LEU A 92 -6.18 14.58 3.05
N VAL A 93 -6.48 15.03 1.85
CA VAL A 93 -6.49 14.21 0.64
C VAL A 93 -5.45 14.76 -0.32
N ILE A 94 -4.47 13.93 -0.66
CA ILE A 94 -3.34 14.30 -1.52
C ILE A 94 -3.51 13.61 -2.87
N ASP A 95 -3.30 14.34 -3.96
CA ASP A 95 -3.11 13.75 -5.28
C ASP A 95 -1.63 13.43 -5.48
N LYS A 96 -1.26 12.17 -5.23
CA LYS A 96 0.13 11.73 -5.24
C LYS A 96 0.67 11.67 -6.68
N PRO A 97 1.76 12.34 -7.01
CA PRO A 97 2.39 12.22 -8.32
C PRO A 97 3.00 10.82 -8.53
N VAL A 98 3.28 10.52 -9.80
CA VAL A 98 4.11 9.37 -10.21
C VAL A 98 5.52 9.50 -9.64
N GLY A 99 6.16 8.39 -9.31
CA GLY A 99 7.56 8.36 -8.86
C GLY A 99 7.78 8.64 -7.38
N LEU A 100 6.78 9.18 -6.66
CA LEU A 100 6.90 9.48 -5.23
C LEU A 100 6.57 8.24 -4.38
N VAL A 101 7.54 7.81 -3.57
CA VAL A 101 7.36 6.75 -2.56
C VAL A 101 6.55 7.30 -1.39
N VAL A 102 5.65 6.51 -0.81
CA VAL A 102 4.76 6.99 0.26
C VAL A 102 5.49 7.17 1.59
N HIS A 103 6.30 6.22 2.01
CA HIS A 103 7.04 6.27 3.27
C HIS A 103 8.40 5.59 3.15
N PRO A 104 9.39 5.98 3.97
CA PRO A 104 10.71 5.37 3.95
C PRO A 104 10.70 3.86 4.11
N GLY A 105 11.64 3.21 3.45
CA GLY A 105 11.81 1.77 3.49
C GLY A 105 13.15 1.34 2.92
N ALA A 106 13.37 0.03 2.78
CA ALA A 106 14.57 -0.49 2.15
C ALA A 106 14.75 0.07 0.74
N GLY A 107 15.86 0.76 0.49
CA GLY A 107 16.17 1.41 -0.79
C GLY A 107 15.67 2.84 -0.97
N ASN A 108 14.81 3.36 -0.06
CA ASN A 108 14.34 4.74 -0.08
C ASN A 108 14.24 5.27 1.35
N ARG A 109 15.30 5.92 1.85
CA ARG A 109 15.36 6.48 3.21
C ARG A 109 14.81 7.89 3.30
N SER A 110 14.76 8.62 2.19
CA SER A 110 14.37 10.02 2.03
C SER A 110 13.62 10.22 0.72
N GLY A 111 13.18 11.43 0.40
CA GLY A 111 12.46 11.73 -0.84
C GLY A 111 11.06 11.11 -0.89
N THR A 112 10.37 10.97 0.23
CA THR A 112 9.07 10.30 0.30
C THR A 112 7.94 11.29 0.59
N LEU A 113 6.69 10.86 0.35
CA LEU A 113 5.51 11.62 0.73
C LEU A 113 5.51 11.95 2.23
N GLN A 114 5.98 11.04 3.07
CA GLN A 114 6.10 11.28 4.51
C GLN A 114 7.06 12.43 4.82
N ASN A 115 8.21 12.54 4.14
CA ASN A 115 9.13 13.67 4.28
C ASN A 115 8.47 14.99 3.87
N ALA A 116 7.71 14.98 2.76
CA ALA A 116 6.97 16.14 2.27
C ALA A 116 5.86 16.59 3.23
N LEU A 117 5.12 15.62 3.80
CA LEU A 117 4.08 15.88 4.79
C LEU A 117 4.66 16.52 6.05
N LEU A 118 5.78 16.00 6.57
CA LEU A 118 6.45 16.57 7.75
C LEU A 118 6.99 17.98 7.51
N HIS A 119 7.39 18.30 6.28
CA HIS A 119 7.83 19.66 5.94
C HIS A 119 6.65 20.64 5.89
N ARG A 120 5.55 20.28 5.24
CA ARG A 120 4.40 21.16 5.07
C ARG A 120 3.50 21.22 6.29
N TYR A 121 3.44 20.15 7.07
CA TYR A 121 2.59 19.95 8.24
C TYR A 121 3.41 19.38 9.41
N PRO A 122 4.24 20.21 10.07
CA PRO A 122 5.14 19.75 11.16
C PRO A 122 4.40 19.05 12.32
N GLU A 123 3.14 19.42 12.56
CA GLU A 123 2.29 18.79 13.58
C GLU A 123 2.09 17.30 13.38
N LEU A 124 2.19 16.81 12.14
CA LEU A 124 2.06 15.38 11.82
C LEU A 124 3.24 14.54 12.37
N ALA A 125 4.32 15.15 12.83
CA ALA A 125 5.44 14.45 13.47
C ALA A 125 5.00 13.69 14.74
N THR A 126 3.92 14.12 15.38
CA THR A 126 3.34 13.46 16.57
C THR A 126 2.55 12.19 16.23
N LEU A 127 2.25 11.98 14.94
CA LEU A 127 1.42 10.86 14.49
C LEU A 127 2.27 9.71 13.92
N PRO A 128 1.88 8.46 14.16
CA PRO A 128 2.50 7.33 13.50
C PRO A 128 2.52 7.52 11.98
N ARG A 129 3.70 7.44 11.36
CA ARG A 129 3.91 7.61 9.90
C ARG A 129 3.34 8.92 9.34
N ALA A 130 3.40 10.00 10.10
CA ALA A 130 2.84 11.30 9.72
C ALA A 130 1.36 11.22 9.26
N GLY A 131 0.54 10.45 9.97
CA GLY A 131 -0.89 10.33 9.68
C GLY A 131 -1.27 9.44 8.48
N LEU A 132 -0.30 8.83 7.79
CA LEU A 132 -0.56 7.94 6.65
C LEU A 132 -1.32 6.68 7.09
N VAL A 133 -2.52 6.45 6.54
CA VAL A 133 -3.39 5.32 6.87
C VAL A 133 -3.38 4.20 5.82
N HIS A 134 -3.00 4.53 4.58
CA HIS A 134 -2.80 3.56 3.50
C HIS A 134 -1.66 4.00 2.58
N ARG A 135 -1.40 3.22 1.53
CA ARG A 135 -0.32 3.53 0.58
C ARG A 135 -0.74 3.31 -0.85
N LEU A 136 -0.05 4.01 -1.75
CA LEU A 136 0.04 3.72 -3.17
C LEU A 136 1.46 3.24 -3.50
N ASP A 137 1.62 2.47 -4.57
CA ASP A 137 2.94 2.12 -5.07
C ASP A 137 3.67 3.37 -5.59
N LYS A 138 5.00 3.35 -5.66
CA LYS A 138 5.83 4.47 -6.12
C LYS A 138 5.29 5.10 -7.40
N ASP A 139 5.04 4.27 -8.41
CA ASP A 139 4.66 4.71 -9.76
C ASP A 139 3.13 4.67 -10.00
N THR A 140 2.34 4.47 -8.96
CA THR A 140 0.89 4.68 -8.98
C THR A 140 0.59 6.09 -8.52
N SER A 141 -0.17 6.84 -9.31
CA SER A 141 -0.60 8.21 -9.04
C SER A 141 -2.02 8.26 -8.49
N GLY A 142 -2.45 9.44 -8.01
CA GLY A 142 -3.82 9.71 -7.60
C GLY A 142 -4.03 9.80 -6.09
N LEU A 143 -5.28 9.71 -5.68
CA LEU A 143 -5.75 10.07 -4.35
C LEU A 143 -5.21 9.19 -3.23
N LEU A 144 -4.71 9.85 -2.19
CA LEU A 144 -4.20 9.24 -0.97
C LEU A 144 -4.70 10.02 0.25
N LEU A 145 -5.15 9.29 1.28
CA LEU A 145 -5.73 9.82 2.51
C LEU A 145 -4.69 9.88 3.63
N VAL A 146 -4.66 11.01 4.35
CA VAL A 146 -3.78 11.27 5.50
C VAL A 146 -4.64 11.80 6.65
N ALA A 147 -4.46 11.28 7.84
CA ALA A 147 -5.08 11.79 9.06
C ALA A 147 -4.25 12.95 9.65
N ARG A 148 -4.91 13.95 10.22
CA ARG A 148 -4.25 15.08 10.91
C ARG A 148 -4.23 14.94 12.43
N THR A 149 -5.06 14.04 12.98
CA THR A 149 -5.11 13.76 14.42
C THR A 149 -5.01 12.27 14.70
N LEU A 150 -4.58 11.90 15.89
CA LEU A 150 -4.52 10.48 16.31
C LEU A 150 -5.92 9.84 16.35
N ALA A 151 -6.94 10.59 16.76
CA ALA A 151 -8.33 10.13 16.75
C ALA A 151 -8.80 9.82 15.34
N SER A 152 -8.61 10.76 14.38
CA SER A 152 -8.93 10.56 12.98
C SER A 152 -8.17 9.39 12.38
N GLN A 153 -6.87 9.24 12.72
CA GLN A 153 -6.05 8.13 12.24
C GLN A 153 -6.61 6.77 12.67
N LYS A 154 -7.04 6.63 13.93
CA LYS A 154 -7.67 5.42 14.45
C LYS A 154 -9.00 5.14 13.74
N THR A 155 -9.87 6.16 13.61
CA THR A 155 -11.16 6.03 12.92
C THR A 155 -10.99 5.62 11.45
N LEU A 156 -10.11 6.30 10.71
CA LEU A 156 -9.86 6.01 9.30
C LEU A 156 -9.19 4.63 9.10
N ALA A 157 -8.28 4.22 9.98
CA ALA A 157 -7.69 2.89 9.94
C ALA A 157 -8.73 1.79 10.17
N ALA A 158 -9.63 1.96 11.14
CA ALA A 158 -10.75 1.05 11.39
C ALA A 158 -11.74 1.02 10.20
N ALA A 159 -12.03 2.17 9.59
CA ALA A 159 -12.89 2.26 8.40
C ALA A 159 -12.26 1.54 7.19
N LEU A 160 -10.93 1.62 7.00
CA LEU A 160 -10.20 0.84 5.99
C LEU A 160 -10.29 -0.66 6.24
N GLU A 161 -10.12 -1.09 7.49
CA GLU A 161 -10.21 -2.50 7.88
C GLU A 161 -11.62 -3.06 7.66
N ARG A 162 -12.65 -2.26 7.98
CA ARG A 162 -14.06 -2.59 7.76
C ARG A 162 -14.53 -2.41 6.31
N ARG A 163 -13.65 -1.95 5.40
CA ARG A 163 -13.94 -1.72 3.98
C ARG A 163 -14.96 -0.59 3.73
N HIS A 164 -15.08 0.35 4.65
CA HIS A 164 -15.99 1.50 4.53
C HIS A 164 -15.39 2.62 3.66
N ILE A 165 -14.08 2.64 3.46
CA ILE A 165 -13.43 3.60 2.55
C ILE A 165 -13.40 3.02 1.14
N LYS A 166 -14.14 3.64 0.22
CA LYS A 166 -14.20 3.25 -1.19
C LYS A 166 -12.99 3.83 -1.94
N ARG A 167 -12.21 2.98 -2.57
CA ARG A 167 -11.02 3.36 -3.35
C ARG A 167 -11.18 2.83 -4.76
N THR A 168 -11.39 3.75 -5.69
CA THR A 168 -11.61 3.44 -7.10
C THR A 168 -10.41 3.87 -7.92
N TYR A 169 -9.96 2.99 -8.79
CA TYR A 169 -8.82 3.19 -9.68
C TYR A 169 -9.26 3.09 -11.13
N GLN A 170 -8.53 3.75 -12.01
CA GLN A 170 -8.55 3.42 -13.43
C GLN A 170 -7.23 2.79 -13.86
N ALA A 171 -7.31 1.76 -14.68
CA ALA A 171 -6.18 1.02 -15.18
C ALA A 171 -6.34 0.68 -16.66
N ILE A 172 -5.24 0.74 -17.42
CA ILE A 172 -5.19 0.20 -18.77
C ILE A 172 -4.54 -1.18 -18.69
N CYS A 173 -5.32 -2.20 -19.06
CA CYS A 173 -4.92 -3.60 -19.01
C CYS A 173 -4.57 -4.13 -20.41
N GLN A 174 -3.61 -5.04 -20.49
CA GLN A 174 -3.31 -5.78 -21.70
C GLN A 174 -4.39 -6.86 -21.95
N GLY A 175 -4.82 -6.99 -23.19
CA GLY A 175 -5.87 -7.92 -23.60
C GLY A 175 -7.27 -7.28 -23.66
N ARG A 176 -8.16 -7.94 -24.38
CA ARG A 176 -9.58 -7.55 -24.48
C ARG A 176 -10.39 -8.34 -23.45
N LEU A 177 -10.73 -7.70 -22.36
CA LEU A 177 -11.65 -8.28 -21.38
C LEU A 177 -13.09 -8.27 -21.93
N THR A 178 -13.79 -9.38 -21.82
CA THR A 178 -15.16 -9.54 -22.30
C THR A 178 -16.19 -8.91 -21.38
N GLY A 179 -15.89 -8.82 -20.08
CA GLY A 179 -16.76 -8.26 -19.05
C GLY A 179 -16.01 -7.81 -17.82
N GLY A 180 -16.73 -7.27 -16.86
CA GLY A 180 -16.26 -7.04 -15.50
C GLY A 180 -16.27 -8.34 -14.68
N GLY A 181 -15.73 -8.27 -13.46
CA GLY A 181 -15.69 -9.42 -12.57
C GLY A 181 -15.10 -9.10 -11.19
N SER A 182 -14.99 -10.14 -10.39
CA SER A 182 -14.34 -10.10 -9.08
C SER A 182 -13.21 -11.13 -9.04
N ILE A 183 -12.07 -10.71 -8.49
CA ILE A 183 -10.91 -11.58 -8.27
C ILE A 183 -10.79 -11.76 -6.77
N ASP A 184 -11.05 -12.97 -6.30
CA ASP A 184 -10.91 -13.37 -4.89
C ASP A 184 -9.77 -14.38 -4.81
N ALA A 185 -8.56 -13.89 -4.56
CA ALA A 185 -7.36 -14.72 -4.59
C ALA A 185 -6.34 -14.21 -3.56
N PRO A 186 -5.84 -15.08 -2.65
CA PRO A 186 -4.96 -14.66 -1.56
C PRO A 186 -3.60 -14.21 -2.07
N ILE A 187 -3.09 -13.11 -1.51
CA ILE A 187 -1.81 -12.52 -1.92
C ILE A 187 -0.75 -12.70 -0.83
N GLY A 188 0.41 -13.16 -1.23
CA GLY A 188 1.61 -13.31 -0.41
C GLY A 188 2.88 -12.99 -1.17
N ARG A 189 4.04 -13.14 -0.52
CA ARG A 189 5.33 -13.04 -1.21
C ARG A 189 5.48 -14.19 -2.19
N HIS A 190 5.97 -13.88 -3.40
CA HIS A 190 6.22 -14.91 -4.40
C HIS A 190 7.26 -15.92 -3.87
N PRO A 191 7.03 -17.24 -3.97
CA PRO A 191 7.87 -18.24 -3.31
C PRO A 191 9.33 -18.27 -3.80
N ARG A 192 9.55 -17.94 -5.07
CA ARG A 192 10.88 -17.93 -5.68
C ARG A 192 11.48 -16.52 -5.79
N GLU A 193 10.68 -15.52 -6.08
CA GLU A 193 11.12 -14.12 -6.29
C GLU A 193 10.68 -13.25 -5.12
N ARG A 194 11.46 -13.21 -4.04
CA ARG A 194 11.11 -12.57 -2.76
C ARG A 194 10.77 -11.07 -2.84
N THR A 195 11.18 -10.40 -3.91
CA THR A 195 10.88 -8.98 -4.17
C THR A 195 9.50 -8.78 -4.80
N ARG A 196 8.85 -9.85 -5.28
CA ARG A 196 7.52 -9.83 -5.90
C ARG A 196 6.45 -10.34 -4.94
N MET A 197 5.22 -9.90 -5.21
CA MET A 197 4.02 -10.49 -4.64
C MET A 197 3.39 -11.43 -5.68
N GLY A 198 2.56 -12.37 -5.22
CA GLY A 198 1.86 -13.29 -6.09
C GLY A 198 0.59 -13.81 -5.43
N VAL A 199 -0.29 -14.42 -6.22
CA VAL A 199 -1.35 -15.27 -5.68
C VAL A 199 -0.70 -16.55 -5.19
N VAL A 200 -0.81 -16.83 -3.90
CA VAL A 200 -0.18 -17.99 -3.24
C VAL A 200 -1.11 -18.58 -2.18
N ASP A 201 -1.10 -19.90 -2.07
CA ASP A 201 -1.83 -20.59 -1.00
C ASP A 201 -1.29 -20.16 0.36
N GLY A 202 -2.19 -19.89 1.32
CA GLY A 202 -1.83 -19.35 2.64
C GLY A 202 -1.46 -17.86 2.63
N GLY A 203 -1.61 -17.16 1.51
CA GLY A 203 -1.53 -15.71 1.41
C GLY A 203 -2.62 -15.02 2.24
N ARG A 204 -2.54 -13.70 2.33
CA ARG A 204 -3.57 -12.89 2.99
C ARG A 204 -4.76 -12.70 2.05
N GLU A 205 -5.98 -12.81 2.57
CA GLU A 205 -7.22 -12.52 1.82
C GLU A 205 -7.08 -11.22 1.03
N ALA A 206 -7.42 -11.29 -0.24
CA ALA A 206 -7.39 -10.14 -1.15
C ALA A 206 -8.54 -10.26 -2.16
N ARG A 207 -9.32 -9.17 -2.27
CA ARG A 207 -10.45 -9.09 -3.19
C ARG A 207 -10.43 -7.79 -3.97
N THR A 208 -10.57 -7.92 -5.30
CA THR A 208 -10.56 -6.81 -6.26
C THR A 208 -11.74 -6.97 -7.19
N ARG A 209 -12.57 -5.94 -7.32
CA ARG A 209 -13.63 -5.88 -8.34
C ARG A 209 -13.16 -5.02 -9.50
N TYR A 210 -13.54 -5.38 -10.71
CA TYR A 210 -13.25 -4.56 -11.88
C TYR A 210 -14.44 -4.50 -12.83
N ARG A 211 -14.57 -3.38 -13.53
CA ARG A 211 -15.57 -3.12 -14.53
C ARG A 211 -14.88 -2.59 -15.79
N VAL A 212 -15.28 -3.10 -16.95
CA VAL A 212 -14.79 -2.62 -18.24
C VAL A 212 -15.44 -1.26 -18.53
N LEU A 213 -14.61 -0.23 -18.76
CA LEU A 213 -15.06 1.09 -19.19
C LEU A 213 -15.01 1.21 -20.72
N GLU A 214 -13.88 0.81 -21.32
CA GLU A 214 -13.67 0.95 -22.76
C GLU A 214 -12.79 -0.20 -23.28
N ARG A 215 -13.08 -0.69 -24.48
CA ARG A 215 -12.31 -1.75 -25.14
C ARG A 215 -11.61 -1.20 -26.37
N PHE A 216 -10.32 -1.51 -26.47
CA PHE A 216 -9.50 -1.21 -27.64
C PHE A 216 -9.17 -2.49 -28.41
N ARG A 217 -8.34 -2.39 -29.45
CA ARG A 217 -7.99 -3.54 -30.31
C ARG A 217 -7.30 -4.67 -29.55
N ALA A 218 -6.39 -4.33 -28.61
CA ALA A 218 -5.65 -5.32 -27.81
C ALA A 218 -5.56 -4.93 -26.32
N HIS A 219 -6.30 -3.92 -25.87
CA HIS A 219 -6.26 -3.40 -24.49
C HIS A 219 -7.66 -3.10 -23.98
N THR A 220 -7.76 -2.91 -22.67
CA THR A 220 -9.02 -2.57 -22.00
C THR A 220 -8.77 -1.50 -20.95
N LEU A 221 -9.55 -0.42 -20.95
CA LEU A 221 -9.65 0.49 -19.82
C LEU A 221 -10.62 -0.10 -18.80
N CYS A 222 -10.16 -0.28 -17.58
CA CYS A 222 -10.97 -0.78 -16.47
C CYS A 222 -11.10 0.24 -15.35
N GLU A 223 -12.26 0.27 -14.71
CA GLU A 223 -12.42 0.78 -13.37
C GLU A 223 -12.24 -0.37 -12.39
N ILE A 224 -11.49 -0.14 -11.31
CA ILE A 224 -11.12 -1.17 -10.36
C ILE A 224 -11.41 -0.67 -8.94
N GLU A 225 -12.10 -1.48 -8.15
CA GLU A 225 -12.41 -1.21 -6.76
C GLU A 225 -11.67 -2.19 -5.84
N LEU A 226 -11.07 -1.67 -4.78
CA LEU A 226 -10.38 -2.46 -3.77
C LEU A 226 -11.23 -2.67 -2.53
N GLU A 227 -11.57 -3.93 -2.22
CA GLU A 227 -12.13 -4.29 -0.92
C GLU A 227 -11.04 -4.47 0.14
N THR A 228 -9.86 -4.90 -0.26
CA THR A 228 -8.66 -5.05 0.57
C THR A 228 -7.52 -4.20 0.00
N GLY A 229 -6.41 -4.04 0.73
CA GLY A 229 -5.27 -3.22 0.30
C GLY A 229 -3.93 -3.93 0.52
N ARG A 230 -3.67 -5.03 -0.22
CA ARG A 230 -2.38 -5.72 -0.15
C ARG A 230 -1.36 -5.07 -1.06
N THR A 231 -0.09 -5.25 -0.76
CA THR A 231 0.99 -4.75 -1.62
C THR A 231 0.83 -5.25 -3.05
N HIS A 232 0.87 -4.34 -4.02
CA HIS A 232 0.71 -4.61 -5.45
C HIS A 232 -0.61 -5.31 -5.84
N GLN A 233 -1.66 -5.24 -5.01
CA GLN A 233 -2.85 -6.09 -5.16
C GLN A 233 -3.48 -6.02 -6.57
N ILE A 234 -3.78 -4.82 -7.08
CA ILE A 234 -4.37 -4.67 -8.42
C ILE A 234 -3.46 -5.28 -9.48
N ARG A 235 -2.18 -5.00 -9.41
CA ARG A 235 -1.17 -5.45 -10.37
C ARG A 235 -1.08 -6.98 -10.41
N VAL A 236 -1.03 -7.61 -9.22
CA VAL A 236 -1.01 -9.07 -9.06
C VAL A 236 -2.30 -9.71 -9.55
N HIS A 237 -3.46 -9.19 -9.14
CA HIS A 237 -4.76 -9.74 -9.51
C HIS A 237 -5.03 -9.64 -11.02
N MET A 238 -4.72 -8.48 -11.63
CA MET A 238 -4.91 -8.34 -13.09
C MET A 238 -3.95 -9.24 -13.87
N ALA A 239 -2.72 -9.41 -13.40
CA ALA A 239 -1.78 -10.38 -13.99
C ALA A 239 -2.27 -11.83 -13.83
N HIS A 240 -2.85 -12.17 -12.67
CA HIS A 240 -3.41 -13.50 -12.38
C HIS A 240 -4.51 -13.90 -13.39
N ILE A 241 -5.39 -12.97 -13.76
CA ILE A 241 -6.42 -13.19 -14.78
C ILE A 241 -5.90 -12.98 -16.21
N ARG A 242 -4.58 -12.97 -16.44
CA ARG A 242 -3.90 -12.78 -17.73
C ARG A 242 -4.19 -11.45 -18.43
N ALA A 243 -4.58 -10.43 -17.68
CA ALA A 243 -4.80 -9.07 -18.13
C ALA A 243 -3.89 -8.08 -17.37
N PRO A 244 -2.54 -8.25 -17.36
CA PRO A 244 -1.64 -7.39 -16.60
C PRO A 244 -1.75 -5.95 -17.06
N LEU A 245 -1.34 -5.01 -16.20
CA LEU A 245 -1.37 -3.58 -16.51
C LEU A 245 -0.33 -3.24 -17.58
N VAL A 246 -0.69 -2.36 -18.49
CA VAL A 246 0.26 -1.82 -19.47
C VAL A 246 1.42 -1.13 -18.76
N GLY A 247 2.63 -1.34 -19.25
CA GLY A 247 3.85 -0.71 -18.76
C GLY A 247 4.34 -1.19 -17.39
N ASP A 248 3.63 -2.11 -16.72
CA ASP A 248 4.06 -2.65 -15.42
C ASP A 248 5.39 -3.40 -15.54
N PRO A 249 6.49 -2.89 -14.91
CA PRO A 249 7.83 -3.46 -15.09
C PRO A 249 8.00 -4.82 -14.38
N VAL A 250 7.08 -5.17 -13.45
CA VAL A 250 7.18 -6.39 -12.63
C VAL A 250 6.21 -7.46 -13.10
N TYR A 251 4.98 -7.09 -13.45
CA TYR A 251 3.90 -8.03 -13.77
C TYR A 251 3.40 -7.92 -15.20
N GLY A 252 3.76 -6.85 -15.94
CA GLY A 252 3.21 -6.54 -17.26
C GLY A 252 3.70 -7.44 -18.40
N GLY A 253 4.92 -7.93 -18.32
CA GLY A 253 5.54 -8.68 -19.41
C GLY A 253 5.81 -7.79 -20.65
N ARG A 254 5.88 -8.42 -21.83
CA ARG A 254 6.05 -7.70 -23.09
C ARG A 254 4.74 -6.98 -23.48
N PRO A 255 4.81 -5.74 -24.04
CA PRO A 255 3.61 -5.06 -24.54
C PRO A 255 2.89 -5.89 -25.61
N ARG A 256 1.57 -6.06 -25.48
CA ARG A 256 0.74 -6.69 -26.48
C ARG A 256 0.36 -5.68 -27.56
N LEU A 257 0.74 -5.93 -28.79
CA LEU A 257 0.37 -5.08 -29.91
C LEU A 257 -0.82 -5.74 -30.65
N PRO A 258 -1.80 -4.95 -31.15
CA PRO A 258 -2.79 -5.45 -32.07
C PRO A 258 -2.16 -5.78 -33.44
N PRO A 259 -2.82 -6.53 -34.33
CA PRO A 259 -2.37 -6.69 -35.70
C PRO A 259 -2.25 -5.30 -36.39
N ARG A 260 -1.15 -5.05 -37.10
CA ARG A 260 -0.88 -3.78 -37.81
C ARG A 260 -1.12 -2.55 -36.92
N PRO A 261 -0.38 -2.40 -35.79
CA PRO A 261 -0.50 -1.23 -34.93
C PRO A 261 0.03 0.00 -35.66
N SER A 262 -0.53 1.19 -35.36
CA SER A 262 0.11 2.44 -35.77
C SER A 262 1.49 2.60 -35.12
N ASP A 263 2.41 3.33 -35.77
CA ASP A 263 3.73 3.60 -35.23
C ASP A 263 3.63 4.42 -33.92
N GLU A 264 2.64 5.31 -33.84
CA GLU A 264 2.35 6.07 -32.63
C GLU A 264 1.94 5.15 -31.47
N LEU A 265 1.03 4.19 -31.70
CA LEU A 265 0.65 3.21 -30.67
C LEU A 265 1.83 2.35 -30.26
N ARG A 266 2.63 1.89 -31.20
CA ARG A 266 3.84 1.11 -30.92
C ARG A 266 4.79 1.88 -30.02
N SER A 267 5.08 3.12 -30.37
CA SER A 267 5.98 4.01 -29.62
C SER A 267 5.43 4.31 -28.23
N ALA A 268 4.14 4.65 -28.13
CA ALA A 268 3.48 4.92 -26.85
C ALA A 268 3.54 3.72 -25.90
N LEU A 269 3.20 2.50 -26.36
CA LEU A 269 3.23 1.29 -25.54
C LEU A 269 4.67 0.88 -25.15
N GLN A 270 5.64 1.09 -26.03
CA GLN A 270 7.06 0.82 -25.72
C GLN A 270 7.65 1.84 -24.77
N GLY A 271 7.22 3.10 -24.88
CA GLY A 271 7.68 4.20 -24.03
C GLY A 271 7.03 4.25 -22.66
N PHE A 272 5.87 3.64 -22.46
CA PHE A 272 5.16 3.66 -21.18
C PHE A 272 5.78 2.66 -20.19
N ARG A 273 6.56 3.15 -19.19
CA ARG A 273 7.46 2.34 -18.34
C ARG A 273 7.02 2.22 -16.88
N ARG A 274 5.75 2.43 -16.58
CA ARG A 274 5.15 2.24 -15.26
C ARG A 274 3.81 1.52 -15.37
N GLN A 275 3.30 0.98 -14.26
CA GLN A 275 1.93 0.45 -14.26
C GLN A 275 0.94 1.55 -14.65
N ALA A 276 0.13 1.30 -15.67
CA ALA A 276 -0.95 2.17 -16.12
C ALA A 276 -2.10 2.12 -15.09
N LEU A 277 -1.90 2.78 -13.93
CA LEU A 277 -2.78 2.74 -12.76
C LEU A 277 -2.83 4.11 -12.10
N HIS A 278 -4.05 4.55 -11.78
CA HIS A 278 -4.32 5.82 -11.12
C HIS A 278 -5.50 5.70 -10.16
N ALA A 279 -5.38 6.22 -8.93
CA ALA A 279 -6.43 6.29 -7.93
C ALA A 279 -7.35 7.49 -8.24
N VAL A 280 -8.44 7.27 -8.97
CA VAL A 280 -9.31 8.34 -9.51
C VAL A 280 -10.36 8.81 -8.53
N ARG A 281 -10.81 7.96 -7.59
CA ARG A 281 -11.90 8.34 -6.67
C ARG A 281 -11.65 7.75 -5.28
N LEU A 282 -11.94 8.57 -4.27
CA LEU A 282 -11.89 8.21 -2.87
C LEU A 282 -13.20 8.63 -2.22
N GLY A 283 -13.92 7.68 -1.60
CA GLY A 283 -15.16 7.93 -0.86
C GLY A 283 -15.05 7.41 0.56
N LEU A 284 -15.46 8.23 1.54
CA LEU A 284 -15.39 7.90 2.97
C LEU A 284 -16.42 8.72 3.76
N GLU A 285 -16.68 8.30 4.98
CA GLU A 285 -17.34 9.16 5.99
C GLU A 285 -16.24 9.97 6.71
N HIS A 286 -16.51 11.26 6.90
CA HIS A 286 -15.58 12.15 7.60
C HIS A 286 -15.37 11.67 9.05
N PRO A 287 -14.12 11.53 9.53
CA PRO A 287 -13.83 10.83 10.79
C PRO A 287 -14.37 11.51 12.05
N THR A 288 -14.76 12.78 11.97
CA THR A 288 -15.30 13.57 13.10
C THR A 288 -16.78 13.88 12.93
N SER A 289 -17.20 14.37 11.75
CA SER A 289 -18.61 14.79 11.51
C SER A 289 -19.51 13.66 11.06
N GLY A 290 -18.96 12.57 10.50
CA GLY A 290 -19.75 11.49 9.89
C GLY A 290 -20.30 11.83 8.50
N GLU A 291 -20.03 13.02 7.98
CA GLU A 291 -20.47 13.45 6.66
C GLU A 291 -19.86 12.57 5.56
N ALA A 292 -20.66 12.21 4.55
CA ALA A 292 -20.18 11.46 3.40
C ALA A 292 -19.36 12.37 2.47
N LEU A 293 -18.08 12.03 2.30
CA LEU A 293 -17.14 12.76 1.43
C LEU A 293 -16.79 11.92 0.20
N GLN A 294 -16.67 12.60 -0.94
CA GLN A 294 -16.15 11.99 -2.17
C GLN A 294 -15.20 12.95 -2.88
N PHE A 295 -14.01 12.44 -3.22
CA PHE A 295 -12.98 13.17 -3.94
C PHE A 295 -12.69 12.49 -5.27
N THR A 296 -12.29 13.26 -6.27
CA THR A 296 -11.91 12.79 -7.59
C THR A 296 -10.59 13.41 -8.02
N SER A 297 -9.79 12.65 -8.77
CA SER A 297 -8.58 13.13 -9.43
C SER A 297 -8.63 12.82 -10.93
N ALA A 298 -8.18 13.75 -11.74
CA ALA A 298 -8.04 13.55 -13.18
C ALA A 298 -6.89 12.59 -13.45
N LEU A 299 -7.00 11.77 -14.52
CA LEU A 299 -5.92 10.88 -14.92
C LEU A 299 -4.59 11.65 -15.09
N ALA A 300 -3.52 11.05 -14.62
CA ALA A 300 -2.18 11.57 -14.83
C ALA A 300 -1.92 11.84 -16.33
N PRO A 301 -1.19 12.91 -16.68
CA PRO A 301 -1.04 13.32 -18.07
C PRO A 301 -0.51 12.23 -19.02
N ASP A 302 0.47 11.45 -18.58
CA ASP A 302 1.03 10.33 -19.35
C ASP A 302 0.02 9.19 -19.57
N LEU A 303 -0.81 8.89 -18.57
CA LEU A 303 -1.84 7.87 -18.69
C LEU A 303 -2.98 8.35 -19.61
N ARG A 304 -3.31 9.63 -19.56
CA ARG A 304 -4.29 10.25 -20.46
C ARG A 304 -3.78 10.20 -21.91
N ALA A 305 -2.54 10.60 -22.14
CA ALA A 305 -1.93 10.55 -23.47
C ALA A 305 -1.92 9.13 -24.04
N LEU A 306 -1.56 8.11 -23.25
CA LEU A 306 -1.64 6.71 -23.67
C LEU A 306 -3.08 6.30 -24.04
N LEU A 307 -4.07 6.73 -23.25
CA LEU A 307 -5.47 6.44 -23.51
C LEU A 307 -5.95 7.07 -24.83
N ASP A 308 -5.54 8.29 -25.12
CA ASP A 308 -5.90 9.00 -26.35
C ASP A 308 -5.28 8.33 -27.60
N VAL A 309 -4.04 7.85 -27.51
CA VAL A 309 -3.39 7.06 -28.58
C VAL A 309 -4.13 5.73 -28.82
N LEU A 310 -4.56 5.02 -27.75
CA LEU A 310 -5.33 3.80 -27.85
C LEU A 310 -6.68 4.02 -28.54
N ARG A 311 -7.33 5.15 -28.27
CA ARG A 311 -8.60 5.56 -28.91
C ARG A 311 -8.40 5.89 -30.37
N ALA A 312 -7.35 6.63 -30.70
CA ALA A 312 -7.03 6.99 -32.09
C ALA A 312 -6.76 5.75 -32.94
N ASP A 313 -5.91 4.82 -32.46
CA ASP A 313 -5.62 3.55 -33.15
C ASP A 313 -6.88 2.66 -33.31
N ALA A 314 -7.73 2.59 -32.30
CA ALA A 314 -8.98 1.84 -32.39
C ALA A 314 -9.98 2.44 -33.39
N LYS A 315 -10.00 3.78 -33.54
CA LYS A 315 -10.83 4.49 -34.51
C LYS A 315 -10.32 4.33 -35.94
N ALA A 316 -9.02 4.40 -36.14
CA ALA A 316 -8.40 4.28 -37.44
C ALA A 316 -8.49 2.85 -38.06
N ALA A 317 -8.74 1.83 -37.23
CA ALA A 317 -8.85 0.44 -37.65
C ALA A 317 -10.30 -0.04 -37.92
N ARG A 318 -11.27 0.88 -37.78
CA ARG A 318 -12.68 0.65 -38.17
C ARG A 318 -12.90 1.03 -39.63
#